data_b63c5b2499782b338be59c5a47485e1c
#
_entry.id   b63c5b2499782b338be59c5a47485e1c
#
_cell.length_a   1.000
_cell.length_b   1.000
_cell.length_c   1.000
_cell.angle_alpha   90.00
_cell.angle_beta   90.00
_cell.angle_gamma   90.00
#
_symmetry.space_group_name_H-M   'P 1'
#
loop_
_entity.id
_entity.type
_entity.pdbx_description
1 polymer ?
#
loop_
_entity_poly.entity_id
_entity_poly.type
_entity_poly.pdbx_seq_one_letter_code
_entity_poly.pdbx_strand_id
1 'polypeptide(L)'
;MNSKYIQICCVVLGGLFLLWPAIYNGYPLAYSDSHVFISQPVAGFMNWDKPFVYGPLILLFHAWQTLWLVVVVQALLVSHLLWLVVSALMPEHRLAEATDSRPSTAPTAGWSVGKRHLLTCGALALLSTAPWFVSFLMPDIFAAMAVLCIFLLGFSTRLTRVESAWLILLGAVAIAVHLSHLVIAAACVFGVLCLGVHRLKIAVLPLVGAIVILLGTNFYAFQKATISPHGSVFMLARLSGDGNTKEILEKYCAQKNWYLCAWVDRLPADSDDFLWNGKGPVWSHPGGPIGLAPEASEIVSYVVRTRPWPVLWSGLKNMTEQLWMIQLGDTLHPDHLDVTVAKSVRQYFAPAELERLNGSRQMKDTLAADVVWLSRVNVWVLYFAVVFGFYLLFNAWRKRDARLSGRQTKAALDRAPPNAQLDRQHTKLVVSFILMLWLGVAANAFATGALSKPHHRYQARIAWLLVLPPLLLWRDPVRSAPAKPT
;
A
#
# COMPACT_ATOMS: atom_id res chain seq x y z
N MET A 1 0.81 35.25 4.12
CA MET A 1 0.83 34.29 3.00
C MET A 1 -0.47 33.50 3.03
N ASN A 2 -1.16 33.35 1.91
CA ASN A 2 -2.44 32.64 1.83
C ASN A 2 -2.23 31.16 2.24
N SER A 3 -3.13 30.59 3.02
CA SER A 3 -3.07 29.19 3.53
C SER A 3 -2.88 28.16 2.39
N LYS A 4 -3.45 28.40 1.22
CA LYS A 4 -3.28 27.55 0.04
C LYS A 4 -1.84 27.53 -0.51
N TYR A 5 -1.15 28.68 -0.51
CA TYR A 5 0.24 28.73 -0.95
C TYR A 5 1.17 27.98 0.01
N ILE A 6 0.91 28.08 1.33
CA ILE A 6 1.65 27.32 2.34
C ILE A 6 1.47 25.81 2.09
N GLN A 7 0.24 25.37 1.84
CA GLN A 7 -0.06 23.99 1.54
C GLN A 7 0.72 23.50 0.31
N ILE A 8 0.64 24.22 -0.81
CA ILE A 8 1.32 23.85 -2.06
C ILE A 8 2.83 23.75 -1.83
N CYS A 9 3.44 24.78 -1.23
CA CYS A 9 4.87 24.78 -0.94
C CYS A 9 5.29 23.60 -0.04
N CYS A 10 4.53 23.33 1.03
CA CYS A 10 4.83 22.23 1.92
C CYS A 10 4.66 20.86 1.26
N VAL A 11 3.63 20.68 0.41
CA VAL A 11 3.43 19.43 -0.34
C VAL A 11 4.57 19.20 -1.35
N VAL A 12 5.01 20.24 -2.06
CA VAL A 12 6.15 20.15 -2.99
C VAL A 12 7.43 19.81 -2.23
N LEU A 13 7.75 20.52 -1.16
CA LEU A 13 8.95 20.27 -0.35
C LEU A 13 8.92 18.88 0.29
N GLY A 14 7.76 18.45 0.82
CA GLY A 14 7.60 17.12 1.38
C GLY A 14 7.78 16.02 0.33
N GLY A 15 7.28 16.24 -0.90
CA GLY A 15 7.52 15.36 -2.03
C GLY A 15 9.00 15.26 -2.40
N LEU A 16 9.73 16.39 -2.42
CA LEU A 16 11.17 16.41 -2.68
C LEU A 16 11.96 15.61 -1.63
N PHE A 17 11.58 15.69 -0.35
CA PHE A 17 12.21 14.86 0.69
C PHE A 17 12.02 13.37 0.42
N LEU A 18 10.90 12.95 -0.14
CA LEU A 18 10.62 11.55 -0.43
C LEU A 18 11.29 11.04 -1.72
N LEU A 19 11.83 11.91 -2.57
CA LEU A 19 12.49 11.53 -3.83
C LEU A 19 13.99 11.22 -3.70
N TRP A 20 14.58 11.38 -2.50
CA TRP A 20 16.03 11.25 -2.34
C TRP A 20 16.61 9.91 -2.85
N PRO A 21 15.92 8.74 -2.77
CA PRO A 21 16.50 7.50 -3.29
C PRO A 21 16.65 7.51 -4.81
N ALA A 22 15.67 8.06 -5.55
CA ALA A 22 15.79 8.22 -6.99
C ALA A 22 16.94 9.18 -7.37
N ILE A 23 17.07 10.30 -6.61
CA ILE A 23 18.16 11.27 -6.81
C ILE A 23 19.52 10.62 -6.49
N TYR A 24 19.62 9.87 -5.38
CA TYR A 24 20.86 9.16 -5.01
C TYR A 24 21.23 8.06 -6.01
N ASN A 25 20.23 7.34 -6.52
CA ASN A 25 20.43 6.36 -7.58
C ASN A 25 20.90 6.98 -8.89
N GLY A 26 20.60 8.26 -9.14
CA GLY A 26 20.81 8.96 -10.40
C GLY A 26 19.71 8.70 -11.45
N TYR A 27 18.71 7.87 -11.12
CA TYR A 27 17.56 7.55 -11.97
C TYR A 27 16.43 6.97 -11.10
N PRO A 28 15.14 7.06 -11.53
CA PRO A 28 14.05 6.33 -10.89
C PRO A 28 14.37 4.85 -10.72
N LEU A 29 14.01 4.28 -9.58
CA LEU A 29 14.24 2.87 -9.31
C LEU A 29 13.32 2.01 -10.18
N ALA A 30 13.84 0.90 -10.67
CA ALA A 30 13.09 -0.02 -11.51
C ALA A 30 13.14 -1.45 -10.93
N TYR A 31 12.14 -2.24 -11.28
CA TYR A 31 12.09 -3.68 -11.08
C TYR A 31 11.81 -4.34 -12.42
N SER A 32 12.11 -5.62 -12.56
CA SER A 32 11.87 -6.32 -13.83
C SER A 32 10.46 -6.10 -14.37
N ASP A 33 9.44 -6.09 -13.51
CA ASP A 33 8.05 -5.83 -13.85
C ASP A 33 7.76 -4.43 -14.41
N SER A 34 8.63 -3.45 -14.14
CA SER A 34 8.43 -2.06 -14.61
C SER A 34 8.33 -1.99 -16.14
N HIS A 35 8.99 -2.92 -16.86
CA HIS A 35 8.94 -2.99 -18.33
C HIS A 35 7.52 -3.23 -18.85
N VAL A 36 6.72 -4.01 -18.14
CA VAL A 36 5.33 -4.29 -18.52
C VAL A 36 4.51 -3.00 -18.48
N PHE A 37 4.63 -2.24 -17.39
CA PHE A 37 3.88 -0.99 -17.23
C PHE A 37 4.29 0.08 -18.23
N ILE A 38 5.56 0.12 -18.62
CA ILE A 38 6.07 1.03 -19.67
C ILE A 38 5.54 0.60 -21.03
N SER A 39 5.54 -0.69 -21.34
CA SER A 39 5.26 -1.24 -22.67
C SER A 39 3.78 -1.40 -22.98
N GLN A 40 2.97 -1.82 -22.00
CA GLN A 40 1.53 -2.10 -22.20
C GLN A 40 0.76 -0.98 -22.93
N PRO A 41 0.81 0.28 -22.46
CA PRO A 41 0.00 1.32 -23.06
C PRO A 41 0.48 1.74 -24.45
N VAL A 42 1.77 1.52 -24.74
CA VAL A 42 2.40 1.91 -26.00
C VAL A 42 2.20 0.83 -27.06
N ALA A 43 2.43 -0.41 -26.71
CA ALA A 43 2.29 -1.56 -27.59
C ALA A 43 0.84 -2.05 -27.73
N GLY A 44 -0.09 -1.50 -26.96
CA GLY A 44 -1.51 -1.83 -27.03
C GLY A 44 -1.84 -3.26 -26.62
N PHE A 45 -1.05 -3.88 -25.72
CA PHE A 45 -1.33 -5.22 -25.22
C PHE A 45 -1.72 -5.22 -23.74
N MET A 46 -2.52 -6.22 -23.35
CA MET A 46 -2.87 -6.46 -21.97
C MET A 46 -2.11 -7.68 -21.45
N ASN A 47 -1.33 -7.49 -20.41
CA ASN A 47 -0.60 -8.60 -19.79
C ASN A 47 -1.59 -9.48 -18.98
N TRP A 48 -1.32 -10.78 -18.97
CA TRP A 48 -2.17 -11.77 -18.33
C TRP A 48 -2.20 -11.66 -16.78
N ASP A 49 -1.14 -11.14 -16.17
CA ASP A 49 -0.92 -11.12 -14.72
C ASP A 49 -1.02 -9.73 -14.08
N LYS A 50 -1.11 -8.65 -14.86
CA LYS A 50 -1.11 -7.29 -14.34
C LYS A 50 -2.31 -6.47 -14.83
N PRO A 51 -3.00 -5.73 -13.93
CA PRO A 51 -4.08 -4.83 -14.34
C PRO A 51 -3.60 -3.76 -15.33
N PHE A 52 -4.43 -3.47 -16.31
CA PHE A 52 -4.19 -2.41 -17.29
C PHE A 52 -4.65 -1.05 -16.73
N VAL A 53 -4.03 -0.61 -15.66
CA VAL A 53 -4.36 0.65 -14.98
C VAL A 53 -3.11 1.48 -14.73
N TYR A 54 -2.07 0.91 -14.13
CA TYR A 54 -0.85 1.66 -13.81
C TYR A 54 -0.09 2.07 -15.07
N GLY A 55 0.03 1.21 -16.08
CA GLY A 55 0.69 1.55 -17.35
C GLY A 55 0.08 2.77 -18.03
N PRO A 56 -1.22 2.81 -18.35
CA PRO A 56 -1.89 4.00 -18.88
C PRO A 56 -1.77 5.23 -17.99
N LEU A 57 -1.79 5.06 -16.64
CA LEU A 57 -1.61 6.17 -15.72
C LEU A 57 -0.23 6.81 -15.86
N ILE A 58 0.84 6.02 -15.88
CA ILE A 58 2.20 6.57 -15.97
C ILE A 58 2.50 7.15 -17.35
N LEU A 59 1.86 6.65 -18.41
CA LEU A 59 1.98 7.20 -19.76
C LEU A 59 1.62 8.70 -19.80
N LEU A 60 0.62 9.13 -19.04
CA LEU A 60 0.22 10.53 -18.95
C LEU A 60 1.35 11.44 -18.44
N PHE A 61 2.28 10.89 -17.66
CA PHE A 61 3.36 11.65 -17.04
C PHE A 61 4.69 11.50 -17.77
N HIS A 62 5.03 10.30 -18.24
CA HIS A 62 6.31 10.13 -18.93
C HIS A 62 6.27 10.60 -20.38
N ALA A 63 5.12 10.47 -21.07
CA ALA A 63 4.90 10.93 -22.45
C ALA A 63 6.11 10.68 -23.38
N TRP A 64 6.82 9.56 -23.21
CA TRP A 64 8.07 9.17 -23.89
C TRP A 64 9.26 10.12 -23.71
N GLN A 65 9.15 11.11 -22.82
CA GLN A 65 10.22 12.09 -22.58
C GLN A 65 11.14 11.62 -21.45
N THR A 66 10.59 11.32 -20.28
CA THR A 66 11.38 10.90 -19.12
C THR A 66 10.52 10.19 -18.08
N LEU A 67 11.07 9.16 -17.44
CA LEU A 67 10.41 8.43 -16.37
C LEU A 67 10.46 9.15 -15.02
N TRP A 68 11.21 10.25 -14.91
CA TRP A 68 11.31 11.05 -13.68
C TRP A 68 9.97 11.65 -13.25
N LEU A 69 9.14 12.10 -14.19
CA LEU A 69 7.85 12.71 -13.86
C LEU A 69 6.90 11.72 -13.16
N VAL A 70 7.03 10.41 -13.45
CA VAL A 70 6.24 9.38 -12.79
C VAL A 70 6.50 9.38 -11.27
N VAL A 71 7.76 9.28 -10.86
CA VAL A 71 8.13 9.24 -9.44
C VAL A 71 7.93 10.58 -8.74
N VAL A 72 8.08 11.71 -9.45
CA VAL A 72 7.73 13.04 -8.94
C VAL A 72 6.23 13.12 -8.61
N VAL A 73 5.37 12.65 -9.50
CA VAL A 73 3.92 12.62 -9.23
C VAL A 73 3.60 11.68 -8.07
N GLN A 74 4.19 10.49 -7.99
CA GLN A 74 4.03 9.59 -6.84
C GLN A 74 4.42 10.28 -5.52
N ALA A 75 5.55 11.01 -5.51
CA ALA A 75 6.01 11.76 -4.34
C ALA A 75 5.02 12.86 -3.93
N LEU A 76 4.51 13.61 -4.88
CA LEU A 76 3.53 14.66 -4.62
C LEU A 76 2.20 14.10 -4.11
N LEU A 77 1.73 12.96 -4.65
CA LEU A 77 0.52 12.29 -4.19
C LEU A 77 0.66 11.82 -2.75
N VAL A 78 1.77 11.16 -2.40
CA VAL A 78 2.04 10.71 -1.02
C VAL A 78 2.17 11.90 -0.08
N SER A 79 2.93 12.92 -0.45
CA SER A 79 3.08 14.15 0.35
C SER A 79 1.73 14.85 0.57
N HIS A 80 0.87 14.94 -0.45
CA HIS A 80 -0.47 15.49 -0.32
C HIS A 80 -1.37 14.66 0.62
N LEU A 81 -1.34 13.33 0.51
CA LEU A 81 -2.07 12.47 1.45
C LEU A 81 -1.59 12.66 2.90
N LEU A 82 -0.28 12.75 3.11
CA LEU A 82 0.30 13.04 4.42
C LEU A 82 -0.14 14.41 4.95
N TRP A 83 -0.24 15.43 4.09
CA TRP A 83 -0.82 16.73 4.47
C TRP A 83 -2.25 16.59 5.00
N LEU A 84 -3.09 15.84 4.29
CA LEU A 84 -4.48 15.62 4.70
C LEU A 84 -4.57 14.83 6.02
N VAL A 85 -3.72 13.82 6.21
CA VAL A 85 -3.63 13.04 7.45
C VAL A 85 -3.19 13.92 8.62
N VAL A 86 -2.13 14.72 8.45
CA VAL A 86 -1.67 15.68 9.48
C VAL A 86 -2.78 16.65 9.84
N SER A 87 -3.46 17.21 8.83
CA SER A 87 -4.57 18.15 9.04
C SER A 87 -5.75 17.50 9.78
N ALA A 88 -6.08 16.25 9.46
CA ALA A 88 -7.15 15.51 10.10
C ALA A 88 -6.85 15.19 11.58
N LEU A 89 -5.61 14.85 11.89
CA LEU A 89 -5.18 14.45 13.24
C LEU A 89 -4.81 15.61 14.17
N MET A 90 -4.73 16.85 13.67
CA MET A 90 -4.49 18.00 14.54
C MET A 90 -5.72 18.32 15.41
N PRO A 91 -5.56 18.52 16.73
CA PRO A 91 -6.64 18.90 17.62
C PRO A 91 -7.26 20.27 17.24
N GLU A 92 -8.60 20.37 17.32
CA GLU A 92 -9.32 21.58 16.91
C GLU A 92 -8.98 22.82 17.75
N HIS A 93 -8.78 22.65 19.07
CA HIS A 93 -8.40 23.74 19.96
C HIS A 93 -7.07 24.40 19.56
N ARG A 94 -6.10 23.63 19.07
CA ARG A 94 -4.83 24.19 18.57
C ARG A 94 -4.99 24.95 17.24
N LEU A 95 -6.01 24.63 16.46
CA LEU A 95 -6.35 25.39 15.26
C LEU A 95 -7.07 26.68 15.62
N ALA A 96 -7.95 26.65 16.62
CA ALA A 96 -8.65 27.83 17.14
C ALA A 96 -7.70 28.79 17.83
N GLU A 97 -6.80 28.34 18.71
CA GLU A 97 -5.75 29.16 19.34
C GLU A 97 -4.85 29.84 18.29
N ALA A 98 -4.60 29.22 17.16
CA ALA A 98 -3.82 29.80 16.06
C ALA A 98 -4.60 30.89 15.29
N THR A 99 -5.94 30.91 15.39
CA THR A 99 -6.80 31.91 14.71
C THR A 99 -7.23 33.05 15.62
N ASP A 100 -7.29 32.84 16.94
CA ASP A 100 -7.85 33.81 17.93
C ASP A 100 -6.78 34.70 18.55
N SER A 101 -5.50 34.46 18.31
CA SER A 101 -4.43 35.33 18.79
C SER A 101 -4.36 36.65 18.01
N ARG A 102 -4.40 37.75 18.73
CA ARG A 102 -4.25 39.15 18.27
C ARG A 102 -3.20 39.30 17.16
N PRO A 103 -3.36 40.26 16.22
CA PRO A 103 -2.68 40.30 14.91
C PRO A 103 -1.19 40.65 14.96
N SER A 104 -0.39 40.08 15.84
CA SER A 104 1.00 40.52 15.83
C SER A 104 2.09 39.44 15.75
N THR A 105 1.91 38.16 16.11
CA THR A 105 3.09 37.24 16.08
C THR A 105 2.80 35.72 16.07
N ALA A 106 1.57 35.26 16.15
CA ALA A 106 1.32 33.82 16.19
C ALA A 106 1.34 33.19 14.80
N PRO A 107 1.97 32.04 14.63
CA PRO A 107 1.94 31.32 13.36
C PRO A 107 0.50 30.93 13.02
N THR A 108 0.07 31.25 11.79
CA THR A 108 -1.25 30.89 11.27
C THR A 108 -1.44 29.36 11.35
N ALA A 109 -2.68 28.88 11.46
CA ALA A 109 -2.98 27.45 11.52
C ALA A 109 -2.32 26.65 10.37
N GLY A 110 -2.22 27.24 9.17
CA GLY A 110 -1.51 26.67 8.03
C GLY A 110 -0.02 26.42 8.27
N TRP A 111 0.66 27.32 8.99
CA TRP A 111 2.08 27.13 9.35
C TRP A 111 2.29 26.01 10.36
N SER A 112 1.39 25.84 11.33
CA SER A 112 1.46 24.72 12.29
C SER A 112 1.33 23.37 11.60
N VAL A 113 0.36 23.23 10.68
CA VAL A 113 0.18 22.04 9.84
C VAL A 113 1.41 21.85 8.95
N GLY A 114 1.88 22.90 8.26
CA GLY A 114 3.04 22.85 7.37
C GLY A 114 4.31 22.37 8.05
N LYS A 115 4.63 22.91 9.22
CA LYS A 115 5.79 22.48 10.01
C LYS A 115 5.70 21.00 10.39
N ARG A 116 4.54 20.55 10.85
CA ARG A 116 4.34 19.14 11.24
C ARG A 116 4.41 18.21 10.02
N HIS A 117 3.82 18.63 8.91
CA HIS A 117 3.89 17.90 7.64
C HIS A 117 5.34 17.74 7.16
N LEU A 118 6.14 18.82 7.09
CA LEU A 118 7.53 18.75 6.66
C LEU A 118 8.39 17.91 7.59
N LEU A 119 8.19 18.00 8.91
CA LEU A 119 8.87 17.13 9.87
C LEU A 119 8.48 15.65 9.66
N THR A 120 7.21 15.36 9.37
CA THR A 120 6.76 14.01 9.08
C THR A 120 7.38 13.48 7.79
N CYS A 121 7.36 14.25 6.69
CA CYS A 121 7.98 13.85 5.43
C CYS A 121 9.50 13.65 5.57
N GLY A 122 10.19 14.56 6.28
CA GLY A 122 11.63 14.45 6.54
C GLY A 122 11.97 13.22 7.38
N ALA A 123 11.20 12.95 8.43
CA ALA A 123 11.38 11.76 9.26
C ALA A 123 11.11 10.46 8.48
N LEU A 124 10.04 10.41 7.68
CA LEU A 124 9.75 9.26 6.82
C LEU A 124 10.85 9.06 5.77
N ALA A 125 11.40 10.14 5.21
CA ALA A 125 12.48 10.08 4.24
C ALA A 125 13.74 9.40 4.80
N LEU A 126 14.02 9.57 6.08
CA LEU A 126 15.23 9.04 6.73
C LEU A 126 15.00 7.72 7.46
N LEU A 127 13.80 7.52 8.03
CA LEU A 127 13.53 6.49 9.02
C LEU A 127 12.55 5.41 8.52
N SER A 128 12.19 5.42 7.24
CA SER A 128 11.20 4.48 6.73
C SER A 128 11.49 4.02 5.29
N THR A 129 10.72 3.01 4.86
CA THR A 129 10.79 2.50 3.49
C THR A 129 10.00 3.35 2.48
N ALA A 130 9.20 4.32 2.92
CA ALA A 130 8.34 5.13 2.05
C ALA A 130 9.07 5.77 0.87
N PRO A 131 10.23 6.46 1.01
CA PRO A 131 10.91 7.14 -0.08
C PRO A 131 11.40 6.17 -1.17
N TRP A 132 11.71 4.93 -0.80
CA TRP A 132 12.11 3.89 -1.74
C TRP A 132 10.95 3.53 -2.67
N PHE A 133 9.76 3.22 -2.10
CA PHE A 133 8.58 2.86 -2.89
C PHE A 133 7.98 4.04 -3.66
N VAL A 134 8.15 5.27 -3.18
CA VAL A 134 7.86 6.48 -3.97
C VAL A 134 8.75 6.58 -5.20
N SER A 135 9.99 6.15 -5.08
CA SER A 135 11.01 6.25 -6.15
C SER A 135 10.98 5.09 -7.15
N PHE A 136 10.19 4.03 -6.91
CA PHE A 136 10.03 2.91 -7.83
C PHE A 136 9.03 3.20 -8.95
N LEU A 137 9.36 2.79 -10.16
CA LEU A 137 8.47 2.74 -11.33
C LEU A 137 7.52 1.53 -11.22
N MET A 138 6.82 1.44 -10.11
CA MET A 138 5.95 0.32 -9.73
C MET A 138 4.71 0.83 -8.99
N PRO A 139 3.59 0.09 -9.02
CA PRO A 139 2.36 0.46 -8.30
C PRO A 139 2.43 0.23 -6.78
N ASP A 140 3.55 -0.20 -6.23
CA ASP A 140 3.70 -0.64 -4.84
C ASP A 140 3.32 0.43 -3.81
N ILE A 141 3.68 1.70 -4.03
CA ILE A 141 3.35 2.80 -3.11
C ILE A 141 1.83 3.03 -2.96
N PHE A 142 1.06 2.65 -3.99
CA PHE A 142 -0.39 2.82 -3.99
C PHE A 142 -1.11 1.91 -2.98
N ALA A 143 -0.48 0.83 -2.49
CA ALA A 143 -1.02 0.03 -1.39
C ALA A 143 -1.26 0.87 -0.13
N ALA A 144 -0.25 1.65 0.27
CA ALA A 144 -0.34 2.55 1.40
C ALA A 144 -1.30 3.72 1.14
N MET A 145 -1.31 4.26 -0.09
CA MET A 145 -2.22 5.33 -0.49
C MET A 145 -3.69 4.89 -0.37
N ALA A 146 -4.04 3.65 -0.75
CA ALA A 146 -5.39 3.11 -0.61
C ALA A 146 -5.85 3.10 0.86
N VAL A 147 -4.99 2.67 1.79
CA VAL A 147 -5.28 2.68 3.24
C VAL A 147 -5.55 4.11 3.72
N LEU A 148 -4.69 5.07 3.36
CA LEU A 148 -4.83 6.47 3.78
C LEU A 148 -6.09 7.12 3.19
N CYS A 149 -6.43 6.86 1.92
CA CYS A 149 -7.66 7.35 1.31
C CYS A 149 -8.91 6.84 2.04
N ILE A 150 -8.99 5.53 2.31
CA ILE A 150 -10.13 4.94 3.01
C ILE A 150 -10.23 5.45 4.44
N PHE A 151 -9.08 5.58 5.15
CA PHE A 151 -9.05 6.18 6.49
C PHE A 151 -9.60 7.60 6.48
N LEU A 152 -9.10 8.46 5.61
CA LEU A 152 -9.55 9.86 5.52
C LEU A 152 -11.04 9.96 5.19
N LEU A 153 -11.54 9.21 4.21
CA LEU A 153 -12.95 9.19 3.84
C LEU A 153 -13.85 8.66 4.96
N GLY A 154 -13.38 7.65 5.70
CA GLY A 154 -14.13 7.00 6.76
C GLY A 154 -14.21 7.80 8.07
N PHE A 155 -13.15 8.54 8.42
CA PHE A 155 -13.01 9.11 9.76
C PHE A 155 -12.80 10.62 9.80
N SER A 156 -12.26 11.27 8.74
CA SER A 156 -12.04 12.71 8.76
C SER A 156 -13.36 13.48 8.57
N THR A 157 -13.65 14.41 9.46
CA THR A 157 -14.79 15.33 9.38
C THR A 157 -14.45 16.63 8.66
N ARG A 158 -13.18 16.87 8.34
CA ARG A 158 -12.66 18.14 7.82
C ARG A 158 -12.51 18.19 6.30
N LEU A 159 -12.77 17.08 5.62
CA LEU A 159 -12.67 17.03 4.16
C LEU A 159 -13.75 17.88 3.49
N THR A 160 -13.32 18.71 2.56
CA THR A 160 -14.23 19.37 1.62
C THR A 160 -14.83 18.36 0.63
N ARG A 161 -15.88 18.77 -0.09
CA ARG A 161 -16.47 17.92 -1.14
C ARG A 161 -15.46 17.61 -2.25
N VAL A 162 -14.62 18.57 -2.61
CA VAL A 162 -13.58 18.39 -3.64
C VAL A 162 -12.51 17.42 -3.18
N GLU A 163 -12.01 17.55 -1.94
CA GLU A 163 -11.06 16.59 -1.38
C GLU A 163 -11.65 15.19 -1.26
N SER A 164 -12.92 15.07 -0.87
CA SER A 164 -13.59 13.77 -0.81
C SER A 164 -13.71 13.13 -2.20
N ALA A 165 -14.11 13.88 -3.23
CA ALA A 165 -14.19 13.39 -4.60
C ALA A 165 -12.79 12.99 -5.13
N TRP A 166 -11.78 13.80 -4.85
CA TRP A 166 -10.38 13.50 -5.18
C TRP A 166 -9.90 12.20 -4.51
N LEU A 167 -10.14 12.03 -3.20
CA LEU A 167 -9.76 10.83 -2.47
C LEU A 167 -10.50 9.56 -2.95
N ILE A 168 -11.75 9.70 -3.40
CA ILE A 168 -12.50 8.59 -4.02
C ILE A 168 -11.83 8.18 -5.32
N LEU A 169 -11.51 9.13 -6.19
CA LEU A 169 -10.85 8.86 -7.46
C LEU A 169 -9.45 8.28 -7.26
N LEU A 170 -8.62 8.94 -6.45
CA LEU A 170 -7.26 8.49 -6.14
C LEU A 170 -7.28 7.10 -5.49
N GLY A 171 -8.19 6.87 -4.54
CA GLY A 171 -8.35 5.58 -3.89
C GLY A 171 -8.81 4.49 -4.85
N ALA A 172 -9.74 4.78 -5.77
CA ALA A 172 -10.16 3.83 -6.79
C ALA A 172 -9.01 3.40 -7.70
N VAL A 173 -8.22 4.36 -8.18
CA VAL A 173 -7.00 4.09 -8.96
C VAL A 173 -5.98 3.32 -8.12
N ALA A 174 -5.71 3.76 -6.87
CA ALA A 174 -4.75 3.12 -5.99
C ALA A 174 -5.08 1.65 -5.69
N ILE A 175 -6.36 1.31 -5.67
CA ILE A 175 -6.80 -0.07 -5.50
C ILE A 175 -6.69 -0.84 -6.83
N ALA A 176 -7.13 -0.25 -7.95
CA ALA A 176 -7.20 -0.93 -9.24
C ALA A 176 -5.83 -1.23 -9.87
N VAL A 177 -4.77 -0.50 -9.51
CA VAL A 177 -3.42 -0.70 -10.09
C VAL A 177 -2.78 -2.05 -9.71
N HIS A 178 -3.27 -2.73 -8.67
CA HIS A 178 -2.72 -4.03 -8.25
C HIS A 178 -3.78 -4.88 -7.51
N LEU A 179 -3.92 -6.16 -7.90
CA LEU A 179 -5.00 -7.02 -7.38
C LEU A 179 -4.96 -7.22 -5.85
N SER A 180 -3.77 -7.28 -5.23
CA SER A 180 -3.65 -7.41 -3.77
C SER A 180 -4.24 -6.21 -3.02
N HIS A 181 -4.34 -5.04 -3.66
CA HIS A 181 -4.91 -3.84 -3.03
C HIS A 181 -6.43 -3.94 -2.82
N LEU A 182 -7.12 -4.81 -3.56
CA LEU A 182 -8.55 -5.11 -3.32
C LEU A 182 -8.77 -5.72 -1.94
N VAL A 183 -7.91 -6.66 -1.54
CA VAL A 183 -7.98 -7.32 -0.23
C VAL A 183 -7.70 -6.31 0.88
N ILE A 184 -6.66 -5.45 0.70
CA ILE A 184 -6.33 -4.37 1.63
C ILE A 184 -7.53 -3.42 1.78
N ALA A 185 -8.10 -2.98 0.67
CA ALA A 185 -9.22 -2.06 0.66
C ALA A 185 -10.48 -2.67 1.29
N ALA A 186 -10.80 -3.93 1.00
CA ALA A 186 -11.93 -4.64 1.60
C ALA A 186 -11.77 -4.73 3.13
N ALA A 187 -10.57 -5.08 3.62
CA ALA A 187 -10.28 -5.09 5.05
C ALA A 187 -10.41 -3.69 5.68
N CYS A 188 -9.91 -2.65 5.02
CA CYS A 188 -10.05 -1.28 5.51
C CYS A 188 -11.51 -0.81 5.53
N VAL A 189 -12.32 -1.12 4.51
CA VAL A 189 -13.77 -0.84 4.50
C VAL A 189 -14.48 -1.58 5.65
N PHE A 190 -14.12 -2.83 5.89
CA PHE A 190 -14.60 -3.57 7.06
C PHE A 190 -14.19 -2.90 8.38
N GLY A 191 -12.96 -2.39 8.48
CA GLY A 191 -12.51 -1.58 9.62
C GLY A 191 -13.36 -0.33 9.83
N VAL A 192 -13.72 0.39 8.76
CA VAL A 192 -14.65 1.53 8.85
C VAL A 192 -16.04 1.09 9.31
N LEU A 193 -16.54 -0.05 8.83
CA LEU A 193 -17.81 -0.62 9.29
C LEU A 193 -17.81 -0.88 10.80
N CYS A 194 -16.74 -1.45 11.34
CA CYS A 194 -16.62 -1.77 12.77
C CYS A 194 -16.41 -0.54 13.66
N LEU A 195 -15.67 0.48 13.17
CA LEU A 195 -15.22 1.62 13.99
C LEU A 195 -15.96 2.93 13.70
N GLY A 196 -16.55 3.11 12.53
CA GLY A 196 -17.06 4.40 12.07
C GLY A 196 -18.23 4.35 11.08
N VAL A 197 -19.31 3.63 11.40
CA VAL A 197 -20.46 3.36 10.49
C VAL A 197 -21.01 4.58 9.74
N HIS A 198 -20.98 5.80 10.34
CA HIS A 198 -21.63 6.98 9.76
C HIS A 198 -21.08 7.38 8.38
N ARG A 199 -19.83 7.07 8.05
CA ARG A 199 -19.19 7.46 6.78
C ARG A 199 -18.89 6.27 5.86
N LEU A 200 -19.38 5.08 6.18
CA LEU A 200 -19.18 3.87 5.39
C LEU A 200 -19.55 4.06 3.92
N LYS A 201 -20.69 4.71 3.64
CA LYS A 201 -21.18 4.96 2.27
C LYS A 201 -20.17 5.69 1.38
N ILE A 202 -19.34 6.58 1.97
CA ILE A 202 -18.32 7.33 1.24
C ILE A 202 -17.02 6.51 1.20
N ALA A 203 -16.65 5.85 2.29
CA ALA A 203 -15.43 5.07 2.39
C ALA A 203 -15.41 3.81 1.50
N VAL A 204 -16.58 3.28 1.09
CA VAL A 204 -16.69 2.13 0.18
C VAL A 204 -16.49 2.52 -1.30
N LEU A 205 -16.71 3.80 -1.67
CA LEU A 205 -16.70 4.23 -3.06
C LEU A 205 -15.37 3.97 -3.79
N PRO A 206 -14.18 4.14 -3.19
CA PRO A 206 -12.93 3.76 -3.83
C PRO A 206 -12.88 2.28 -4.23
N LEU A 207 -13.35 1.39 -3.36
CA LEU A 207 -13.37 -0.05 -3.64
C LEU A 207 -14.36 -0.38 -4.78
N VAL A 208 -15.55 0.20 -4.75
CA VAL A 208 -16.54 0.03 -5.84
C VAL A 208 -15.98 0.57 -7.17
N GLY A 209 -15.39 1.77 -7.15
CA GLY A 209 -14.74 2.36 -8.32
C GLY A 209 -13.63 1.48 -8.90
N ALA A 210 -12.79 0.90 -8.05
CA ALA A 210 -11.72 -0.02 -8.46
C ALA A 210 -12.29 -1.30 -9.12
N ILE A 211 -13.34 -1.87 -8.54
CA ILE A 211 -14.02 -3.05 -9.12
C ILE A 211 -14.57 -2.71 -10.50
N VAL A 212 -15.23 -1.57 -10.67
CA VAL A 212 -15.77 -1.12 -11.96
C VAL A 212 -14.64 -0.95 -12.99
N ILE A 213 -13.51 -0.31 -12.61
CA ILE A 213 -12.34 -0.14 -13.48
C ILE A 213 -11.81 -1.52 -13.92
N LEU A 214 -11.61 -2.45 -12.99
CA LEU A 214 -11.07 -3.79 -13.29
C LEU A 214 -12.02 -4.61 -14.17
N LEU A 215 -13.32 -4.61 -13.87
CA LEU A 215 -14.31 -5.29 -14.70
C LEU A 215 -14.32 -4.71 -16.13
N GLY A 216 -14.28 -3.38 -16.25
CA GLY A 216 -14.28 -2.70 -17.54
C GLY A 216 -13.01 -2.99 -18.36
N THR A 217 -11.83 -2.88 -17.76
CA THR A 217 -10.55 -3.14 -18.44
C THR A 217 -10.40 -4.62 -18.82
N ASN A 218 -10.78 -5.55 -17.95
CA ASN A 218 -10.72 -6.98 -18.25
C ASN A 218 -11.78 -7.41 -19.29
N PHE A 219 -12.96 -6.80 -19.26
CA PHE A 219 -13.96 -7.04 -20.31
C PHE A 219 -13.44 -6.57 -21.68
N TYR A 220 -12.85 -5.38 -21.75
CA TYR A 220 -12.26 -4.87 -22.97
C TYR A 220 -11.14 -5.78 -23.50
N ALA A 221 -10.22 -6.22 -22.61
CA ALA A 221 -9.05 -6.99 -23.01
C ALA A 221 -9.35 -8.46 -23.32
N PHE A 222 -10.13 -9.09 -22.48
CA PHE A 222 -10.29 -10.57 -22.46
C PHE A 222 -11.73 -11.02 -22.72
N GLN A 223 -12.64 -10.09 -23.00
CA GLN A 223 -14.10 -10.33 -23.16
C GLN A 223 -14.69 -11.06 -21.93
N LYS A 224 -14.11 -10.83 -20.74
CA LYS A 224 -14.52 -11.43 -19.47
C LYS A 224 -14.76 -10.35 -18.43
N ALA A 225 -16.01 -10.21 -17.97
CA ALA A 225 -16.37 -9.31 -16.86
C ALA A 225 -15.95 -9.95 -15.52
N THR A 226 -14.65 -9.96 -15.25
CA THR A 226 -14.06 -10.54 -14.03
C THR A 226 -12.98 -9.63 -13.49
N ILE A 227 -12.73 -9.70 -12.16
CA ILE A 227 -11.69 -8.92 -11.49
C ILE A 227 -10.29 -9.41 -11.88
N SER A 228 -10.12 -10.74 -12.05
CA SER A 228 -8.84 -11.36 -12.39
C SER A 228 -9.09 -12.56 -13.31
N PRO A 229 -8.91 -12.41 -14.62
CA PRO A 229 -9.22 -13.45 -15.59
C PRO A 229 -8.30 -14.68 -15.47
N HIS A 230 -7.09 -14.52 -14.94
CA HIS A 230 -6.09 -15.58 -14.86
C HIS A 230 -5.51 -15.77 -13.45
N GLY A 231 -6.14 -15.20 -12.41
CA GLY A 231 -5.69 -15.32 -11.02
C GLY A 231 -5.65 -16.75 -10.47
N SER A 232 -6.38 -17.69 -11.10
CA SER A 232 -6.34 -19.10 -10.76
C SER A 232 -4.95 -19.71 -10.94
N VAL A 233 -4.15 -19.23 -11.91
CA VAL A 233 -2.79 -19.71 -12.15
C VAL A 233 -1.87 -19.36 -10.98
N PHE A 234 -1.99 -18.14 -10.42
CA PHE A 234 -1.26 -17.72 -9.23
C PHE A 234 -1.64 -18.53 -8.00
N MET A 235 -2.95 -18.73 -7.80
CA MET A 235 -3.44 -19.52 -6.67
C MET A 235 -2.98 -21.00 -6.79
N LEU A 236 -3.01 -21.57 -7.99
CA LEU A 236 -2.51 -22.91 -8.24
C LEU A 236 -1.01 -23.03 -7.93
N ALA A 237 -0.20 -22.07 -8.40
CA ALA A 237 1.23 -22.01 -8.09
C ALA A 237 1.48 -21.95 -6.58
N ARG A 238 0.70 -21.10 -5.86
CA ARG A 238 0.79 -21.00 -4.40
C ARG A 238 0.45 -22.34 -3.72
N LEU A 239 -0.67 -22.95 -4.10
CA LEU A 239 -1.12 -24.22 -3.54
C LEU A 239 -0.14 -25.36 -3.85
N SER A 240 0.52 -25.33 -5.03
CA SER A 240 1.56 -26.29 -5.40
C SER A 240 2.82 -26.12 -4.56
N GLY A 241 3.29 -24.88 -4.39
CA GLY A 241 4.42 -24.57 -3.51
C GLY A 241 4.17 -24.90 -2.05
N ASP A 242 2.92 -24.86 -1.59
CA ASP A 242 2.50 -25.29 -0.24
C ASP A 242 2.31 -26.81 -0.10
N GLY A 243 2.52 -27.59 -1.16
CA GLY A 243 2.32 -29.03 -1.17
C GLY A 243 0.86 -29.50 -1.18
N ASN A 244 -0.10 -28.58 -1.40
CA ASN A 244 -1.54 -28.91 -1.34
C ASN A 244 -2.09 -29.51 -2.64
N THR A 245 -1.35 -29.44 -3.76
CA THR A 245 -1.85 -29.80 -5.09
C THR A 245 -1.54 -31.27 -5.46
N LYS A 246 -0.39 -31.80 -5.05
CA LYS A 246 0.11 -33.12 -5.49
C LYS A 246 -0.90 -34.24 -5.23
N GLU A 247 -1.43 -34.36 -4.03
CA GLU A 247 -2.40 -35.39 -3.63
C GLU A 247 -3.71 -35.32 -4.46
N ILE A 248 -4.12 -34.12 -4.83
CA ILE A 248 -5.31 -33.92 -5.69
C ILE A 248 -5.03 -34.42 -7.11
N LEU A 249 -3.86 -34.12 -7.65
CA LEU A 249 -3.48 -34.61 -8.96
C LEU A 249 -3.39 -36.15 -8.96
N GLU A 250 -2.69 -36.77 -8.01
CA GLU A 250 -2.59 -38.23 -7.87
C GLU A 250 -3.97 -38.91 -7.82
N LYS A 251 -4.92 -38.29 -7.10
CA LYS A 251 -6.27 -38.85 -6.95
C LYS A 251 -7.14 -38.71 -8.20
N TYR A 252 -7.06 -37.60 -8.90
CA TYR A 252 -8.04 -37.29 -9.95
C TYR A 252 -7.46 -37.36 -11.38
N CYS A 253 -6.15 -37.49 -11.58
CA CYS A 253 -5.55 -37.52 -12.91
C CYS A 253 -6.08 -38.66 -13.80
N ALA A 254 -6.36 -39.82 -13.23
CA ALA A 254 -6.93 -40.94 -13.99
C ALA A 254 -8.32 -40.65 -14.60
N GLN A 255 -9.06 -39.66 -13.98
CA GLN A 255 -10.43 -39.32 -14.37
C GLN A 255 -10.52 -38.03 -15.18
N LYS A 256 -9.60 -37.06 -14.94
CA LYS A 256 -9.71 -35.69 -15.42
C LYS A 256 -8.83 -35.37 -16.63
N ASN A 257 -7.81 -36.16 -16.88
CA ASN A 257 -6.86 -35.92 -17.96
C ASN A 257 -6.30 -34.49 -18.05
N TRP A 258 -6.00 -33.88 -16.86
CA TRP A 258 -5.41 -32.55 -16.80
C TRP A 258 -3.99 -32.54 -17.37
N TYR A 259 -3.59 -31.43 -17.99
CA TYR A 259 -2.21 -31.20 -18.43
C TYR A 259 -1.20 -31.38 -17.28
N LEU A 260 -1.53 -30.88 -16.08
CA LEU A 260 -0.68 -30.98 -14.90
C LEU A 260 -0.46 -32.40 -14.39
N CYS A 261 -1.21 -33.38 -14.88
CA CYS A 261 -0.96 -34.80 -14.56
C CYS A 261 0.44 -35.26 -15.03
N ALA A 262 0.94 -34.71 -16.11
CA ALA A 262 2.31 -34.98 -16.59
C ALA A 262 3.41 -34.38 -15.69
N TRP A 263 3.02 -33.56 -14.69
CA TRP A 263 3.92 -32.86 -13.79
C TRP A 263 3.91 -33.42 -12.36
N VAL A 264 3.08 -34.39 -12.01
CA VAL A 264 2.85 -34.88 -10.64
C VAL A 264 4.17 -35.13 -9.87
N ASP A 265 5.11 -35.87 -10.52
CA ASP A 265 6.37 -36.27 -9.92
C ASP A 265 7.46 -35.20 -9.96
N ARG A 266 7.24 -34.08 -10.66
CA ARG A 266 8.20 -33.00 -10.88
C ARG A 266 7.59 -31.61 -10.67
N LEU A 267 6.51 -31.52 -9.90
CA LEU A 267 5.94 -30.23 -9.52
C LEU A 267 7.00 -29.39 -8.80
N PRO A 268 7.21 -28.14 -9.22
CA PRO A 268 8.11 -27.25 -8.50
C PRO A 268 7.65 -27.07 -7.04
N ALA A 269 8.60 -27.19 -6.09
CA ALA A 269 8.35 -26.91 -4.69
C ALA A 269 8.28 -25.41 -4.38
N ASP A 270 8.67 -24.57 -5.34
CA ASP A 270 8.63 -23.12 -5.25
C ASP A 270 7.58 -22.55 -6.22
N SER A 271 6.74 -21.64 -5.74
CA SER A 271 5.68 -21.03 -6.55
C SER A 271 6.20 -20.09 -7.64
N ASP A 272 7.39 -19.49 -7.47
CA ASP A 272 8.00 -18.67 -8.51
C ASP A 272 8.58 -19.56 -9.64
N ASP A 273 9.18 -20.69 -9.29
CA ASP A 273 9.60 -21.66 -10.30
C ASP A 273 8.41 -22.22 -11.08
N PHE A 274 7.27 -22.43 -10.41
CA PHE A 274 6.04 -22.82 -11.08
C PHE A 274 5.57 -21.75 -12.08
N LEU A 275 5.60 -20.46 -11.69
CA LEU A 275 5.07 -19.34 -12.47
C LEU A 275 6.03 -18.83 -13.54
N TRP A 276 7.33 -18.72 -13.22
CA TRP A 276 8.26 -17.90 -14.00
C TRP A 276 9.36 -18.68 -14.69
N ASN A 277 9.56 -19.95 -14.33
CA ASN A 277 10.53 -20.78 -15.04
C ASN A 277 10.03 -21.07 -16.47
N GLY A 278 10.80 -20.65 -17.49
CA GLY A 278 10.45 -20.87 -18.89
C GLY A 278 10.29 -22.34 -19.31
N LYS A 279 10.86 -23.28 -18.52
CA LYS A 279 10.69 -24.73 -18.66
C LYS A 279 9.74 -25.31 -17.62
N GLY A 280 9.08 -24.47 -16.83
CA GLY A 280 8.12 -24.85 -15.79
C GLY A 280 6.72 -25.15 -16.35
N PRO A 281 5.79 -25.55 -15.46
CA PRO A 281 4.45 -25.99 -15.87
C PRO A 281 3.66 -24.96 -16.66
N VAL A 282 3.75 -23.67 -16.27
CA VAL A 282 2.98 -22.59 -16.89
C VAL A 282 3.43 -22.33 -18.33
N TRP A 283 4.75 -22.21 -18.55
CA TRP A 283 5.30 -21.84 -19.86
C TRP A 283 5.49 -23.02 -20.80
N SER A 284 5.50 -24.24 -20.29
CA SER A 284 5.48 -25.46 -21.11
C SER A 284 4.07 -25.83 -21.57
N HIS A 285 3.01 -25.23 -21.03
CA HIS A 285 1.65 -25.40 -21.53
C HIS A 285 1.50 -24.74 -22.91
N PRO A 286 0.90 -25.44 -23.93
CA PRO A 286 0.79 -24.89 -25.29
C PRO A 286 0.13 -23.52 -25.40
N GLY A 287 -0.85 -23.22 -24.52
CA GLY A 287 -1.50 -21.91 -24.42
C GLY A 287 -0.90 -20.98 -23.36
N GLY A 288 0.25 -21.34 -22.78
CA GLY A 288 0.88 -20.58 -21.70
C GLY A 288 -0.05 -20.37 -20.49
N PRO A 289 0.16 -19.28 -19.72
CA PRO A 289 -0.65 -19.00 -18.53
C PRO A 289 -2.15 -18.78 -18.84
N ILE A 290 -2.46 -18.20 -20.00
CA ILE A 290 -3.85 -17.94 -20.41
C ILE A 290 -4.57 -19.26 -20.70
N GLY A 291 -3.91 -20.18 -21.42
CA GLY A 291 -4.46 -21.50 -21.72
C GLY A 291 -4.58 -22.42 -20.51
N LEU A 292 -3.65 -22.29 -19.55
CA LEU A 292 -3.69 -23.07 -18.30
C LEU A 292 -4.78 -22.60 -17.32
N ALA A 293 -5.24 -21.35 -17.41
CA ALA A 293 -6.13 -20.75 -16.40
C ALA A 293 -7.45 -21.50 -16.15
N PRO A 294 -8.15 -22.08 -17.16
CA PRO A 294 -9.36 -22.88 -16.92
C PRO A 294 -9.07 -24.13 -16.08
N GLU A 295 -8.04 -24.91 -16.44
CA GLU A 295 -7.61 -26.09 -15.69
C GLU A 295 -7.14 -25.72 -14.29
N ALA A 296 -6.35 -24.65 -14.16
CA ALA A 296 -5.92 -24.10 -12.87
C ALA A 296 -7.11 -23.77 -11.97
N SER A 297 -8.17 -23.17 -12.52
CA SER A 297 -9.39 -22.85 -11.76
C SER A 297 -10.10 -24.10 -11.26
N GLU A 298 -10.16 -25.13 -12.08
CA GLU A 298 -10.76 -26.41 -11.71
C GLU A 298 -9.95 -27.07 -10.57
N ILE A 299 -8.64 -27.22 -10.73
CA ILE A 299 -7.76 -27.84 -9.73
C ILE A 299 -7.82 -27.07 -8.41
N VAL A 300 -7.71 -25.74 -8.43
CA VAL A 300 -7.83 -24.88 -7.24
C VAL A 300 -9.16 -25.16 -6.52
N SER A 301 -10.27 -25.26 -7.26
CA SER A 301 -11.58 -25.57 -6.69
C SER A 301 -11.60 -26.92 -5.97
N TYR A 302 -10.98 -27.97 -6.57
CA TYR A 302 -10.86 -29.27 -5.92
C TYR A 302 -9.99 -29.19 -4.66
N VAL A 303 -8.82 -28.56 -4.71
CA VAL A 303 -7.94 -28.40 -3.56
C VAL A 303 -8.65 -27.70 -2.40
N VAL A 304 -9.28 -26.54 -2.65
CA VAL A 304 -9.94 -25.75 -1.61
C VAL A 304 -11.12 -26.50 -1.00
N ARG A 305 -11.91 -27.22 -1.81
CA ARG A 305 -13.08 -27.97 -1.34
C ARG A 305 -12.71 -29.21 -0.54
N THR A 306 -11.64 -29.91 -0.93
CA THR A 306 -11.26 -31.19 -0.32
C THR A 306 -10.28 -31.02 0.83
N ARG A 307 -9.50 -29.93 0.84
CA ARG A 307 -8.43 -29.67 1.83
C ARG A 307 -8.52 -28.27 2.44
N PRO A 308 -9.69 -27.81 2.93
CA PRO A 308 -9.86 -26.43 3.40
C PRO A 308 -8.93 -26.07 4.57
N TRP A 309 -8.72 -26.99 5.51
CA TRP A 309 -7.86 -26.75 6.67
C TRP A 309 -6.36 -26.67 6.35
N PRO A 310 -5.76 -27.59 5.57
CA PRO A 310 -4.39 -27.43 5.08
C PRO A 310 -4.17 -26.13 4.33
N VAL A 311 -5.09 -25.75 3.45
CA VAL A 311 -5.02 -24.49 2.69
C VAL A 311 -5.07 -23.27 3.61
N LEU A 312 -5.99 -23.28 4.58
CA LEU A 312 -6.08 -22.19 5.57
C LEU A 312 -4.81 -22.10 6.41
N TRP A 313 -4.30 -23.23 6.87
CA TRP A 313 -3.10 -23.27 7.71
C TRP A 313 -1.85 -22.79 6.98
N SER A 314 -1.61 -23.27 5.75
CA SER A 314 -0.50 -22.78 4.93
C SER A 314 -0.63 -21.28 4.62
N GLY A 315 -1.85 -20.81 4.33
CA GLY A 315 -2.12 -19.39 4.14
C GLY A 315 -1.79 -18.54 5.37
N LEU A 316 -2.18 -18.98 6.58
CA LEU A 316 -1.84 -18.29 7.83
C LEU A 316 -0.34 -18.31 8.13
N LYS A 317 0.34 -19.43 7.87
CA LYS A 317 1.80 -19.52 7.99
C LYS A 317 2.48 -18.52 7.08
N ASN A 318 2.11 -18.49 5.80
CA ASN A 318 2.68 -17.59 4.82
C ASN A 318 2.37 -16.12 5.12
N MET A 319 1.16 -15.81 5.61
CA MET A 319 0.82 -14.48 6.12
C MET A 319 1.74 -14.06 7.28
N THR A 320 1.99 -14.97 8.23
CA THR A 320 2.86 -14.69 9.38
C THR A 320 4.30 -14.46 8.92
N GLU A 321 4.81 -15.28 8.01
CA GLU A 321 6.13 -15.10 7.41
C GLU A 321 6.22 -13.74 6.72
N GLN A 322 5.23 -13.41 5.89
CA GLN A 322 5.16 -12.14 5.16
C GLN A 322 5.20 -10.92 6.09
N LEU A 323 4.55 -10.98 7.26
CA LEU A 323 4.57 -9.87 8.24
C LEU A 323 5.97 -9.45 8.68
N TRP A 324 6.92 -10.39 8.72
CA TRP A 324 8.31 -10.16 9.13
C TRP A 324 9.24 -9.81 7.98
N MET A 325 8.83 -9.97 6.73
CA MET A 325 9.62 -9.68 5.54
C MET A 325 9.52 -8.20 5.17
N ILE A 326 10.17 -7.34 5.96
CA ILE A 326 10.07 -5.87 5.89
C ILE A 326 11.34 -5.16 5.44
N GLN A 327 12.37 -5.91 5.02
CA GLN A 327 13.66 -5.35 4.63
C GLN A 327 13.60 -4.73 3.23
N LEU A 328 14.46 -3.75 2.99
CA LEU A 328 14.81 -3.28 1.65
C LEU A 328 15.98 -4.14 1.13
N GLY A 329 16.05 -4.37 -0.15
CA GLY A 329 17.22 -4.99 -0.76
C GLY A 329 16.90 -5.94 -1.91
N ASP A 330 15.87 -6.74 -1.80
CA ASP A 330 15.47 -7.73 -2.81
C ASP A 330 15.06 -7.13 -4.18
N THR A 331 14.94 -5.82 -4.28
CA THR A 331 14.55 -5.09 -5.49
C THR A 331 15.56 -4.02 -5.92
N LEU A 332 16.71 -3.93 -5.24
CA LEU A 332 17.70 -2.88 -5.52
C LEU A 332 18.85 -3.35 -6.41
N HIS A 333 18.90 -4.64 -6.73
CA HIS A 333 19.85 -5.23 -7.68
C HIS A 333 19.38 -5.03 -9.14
N PRO A 334 20.30 -5.09 -10.11
CA PRO A 334 19.97 -4.91 -11.53
C PRO A 334 19.34 -6.15 -12.18
N ASP A 335 18.91 -7.15 -11.41
CA ASP A 335 18.44 -8.44 -11.87
C ASP A 335 17.43 -8.33 -13.02
N HIS A 336 17.80 -8.81 -14.19
CA HIS A 336 17.01 -8.79 -15.42
C HIS A 336 16.63 -7.40 -15.95
N LEU A 337 17.14 -6.28 -15.38
CA LEU A 337 16.79 -4.93 -15.83
C LEU A 337 17.33 -4.63 -17.25
N ASP A 338 18.44 -5.21 -17.62
CA ASP A 338 19.07 -5.08 -18.95
C ASP A 338 18.17 -5.66 -20.07
N VAL A 339 17.58 -6.81 -19.83
CA VAL A 339 16.73 -7.52 -20.80
C VAL A 339 15.25 -7.13 -20.72
N THR A 340 14.85 -6.42 -19.68
CA THR A 340 13.47 -5.97 -19.45
C THR A 340 13.35 -4.45 -19.59
N VAL A 341 13.66 -3.69 -18.55
CA VAL A 341 13.46 -2.24 -18.48
C VAL A 341 14.33 -1.50 -19.48
N ALA A 342 15.63 -1.84 -19.57
CA ALA A 342 16.53 -1.18 -20.52
C ALA A 342 16.10 -1.45 -21.98
N LYS A 343 15.56 -2.64 -22.26
CA LYS A 343 14.97 -2.95 -23.58
C LYS A 343 13.77 -2.05 -23.88
N SER A 344 12.85 -1.87 -22.93
CA SER A 344 11.68 -1.01 -23.12
C SER A 344 12.07 0.47 -23.25
N VAL A 345 13.03 0.94 -22.42
CA VAL A 345 13.53 2.32 -22.53
C VAL A 345 14.20 2.55 -23.87
N ARG A 346 15.04 1.60 -24.35
CA ARG A 346 15.67 1.69 -25.70
C ARG A 346 14.65 1.75 -26.81
N GLN A 347 13.54 1.05 -26.65
CA GLN A 347 12.51 0.96 -27.70
C GLN A 347 11.63 2.21 -27.76
N TYR A 348 11.32 2.83 -26.63
CA TYR A 348 10.26 3.83 -26.53
C TYR A 348 10.74 5.24 -26.16
N PHE A 349 11.99 5.41 -25.72
CA PHE A 349 12.52 6.70 -25.26
C PHE A 349 13.75 7.13 -26.07
N ALA A 350 14.12 8.41 -25.94
CA ALA A 350 15.35 8.93 -26.53
C ALA A 350 16.60 8.23 -25.95
N PRO A 351 17.70 8.10 -26.75
CA PRO A 351 18.95 7.45 -26.28
C PRO A 351 19.48 7.99 -24.95
N ALA A 352 19.34 9.29 -24.71
CA ALA A 352 19.79 9.93 -23.46
C ALA A 352 19.06 9.38 -22.22
N GLU A 353 17.82 8.90 -22.33
CA GLU A 353 17.10 8.29 -21.21
C GLU A 353 17.69 6.91 -20.87
N LEU A 354 18.08 6.12 -21.87
CA LEU A 354 18.79 4.85 -21.69
C LEU A 354 20.17 5.06 -21.06
N GLU A 355 20.89 6.09 -21.49
CA GLU A 355 22.21 6.43 -20.89
C GLU A 355 22.07 6.77 -19.40
N ARG A 356 21.04 7.54 -19.01
CA ARG A 356 20.74 7.85 -17.59
C ARG A 356 20.41 6.60 -16.79
N LEU A 357 19.57 5.71 -17.35
CA LEU A 357 19.26 4.43 -16.70
C LEU A 357 20.54 3.60 -16.48
N ASN A 358 21.35 3.39 -17.54
CA ASN A 358 22.58 2.62 -17.46
C ASN A 358 23.64 3.27 -16.55
N GLY A 359 23.61 4.59 -16.40
CA GLY A 359 24.46 5.35 -15.50
C GLY A 359 24.08 5.25 -14.03
N SER A 360 22.88 4.71 -13.71
CA SER A 360 22.38 4.64 -12.33
C SER A 360 23.16 3.68 -11.45
N ARG A 361 23.13 3.90 -10.12
CA ARG A 361 23.77 3.01 -9.14
C ARG A 361 23.14 1.62 -9.13
N GLN A 362 21.82 1.54 -9.36
CA GLN A 362 21.11 0.26 -9.46
C GLN A 362 21.65 -0.58 -10.62
N MET A 363 21.78 0.00 -11.82
CA MET A 363 22.31 -0.73 -12.99
C MET A 363 23.79 -1.10 -12.84
N LYS A 364 24.54 -0.36 -12.02
CA LYS A 364 25.95 -0.65 -11.68
C LYS A 364 26.10 -1.64 -10.52
N ASP A 365 25.00 -2.13 -9.96
CA ASP A 365 24.96 -3.06 -8.81
C ASP A 365 25.66 -2.53 -7.53
N THR A 366 25.66 -1.21 -7.33
CA THR A 366 26.26 -0.60 -6.13
C THR A 366 25.21 -0.18 -5.11
N LEU A 367 23.96 0.04 -5.55
CA LEU A 367 22.91 0.61 -4.71
C LEU A 367 22.56 -0.25 -3.49
N ALA A 368 22.39 -1.55 -3.68
CA ALA A 368 21.98 -2.46 -2.61
C ALA A 368 23.00 -2.47 -1.46
N ALA A 369 24.31 -2.53 -1.80
CA ALA A 369 25.40 -2.51 -0.82
C ALA A 369 25.46 -1.18 -0.05
N ASP A 370 25.27 -0.06 -0.76
CA ASP A 370 25.33 1.29 -0.18
C ASP A 370 24.27 1.51 0.91
N VAL A 371 23.09 0.85 0.79
CA VAL A 371 21.92 1.13 1.65
C VAL A 371 21.56 0.01 2.62
N VAL A 372 22.31 -1.07 2.68
CA VAL A 372 22.01 -2.21 3.56
C VAL A 372 21.89 -1.82 5.05
N TRP A 373 22.72 -0.88 5.50
CA TRP A 373 22.67 -0.37 6.86
C TRP A 373 21.37 0.37 7.15
N LEU A 374 20.87 1.14 6.18
CA LEU A 374 19.62 1.91 6.29
C LEU A 374 18.41 0.95 6.37
N SER A 375 18.45 -0.15 5.63
CA SER A 375 17.42 -1.20 5.75
C SER A 375 17.33 -1.74 7.18
N ARG A 376 18.47 -1.98 7.84
CA ARG A 376 18.52 -2.40 9.25
C ARG A 376 17.94 -1.34 10.20
N VAL A 377 18.30 -0.07 9.99
CA VAL A 377 17.72 1.05 10.78
C VAL A 377 16.21 1.10 10.62
N ASN A 378 15.70 1.01 9.40
CA ASN A 378 14.26 1.04 9.12
C ASN A 378 13.52 -0.11 9.83
N VAL A 379 14.10 -1.31 9.90
CA VAL A 379 13.54 -2.45 10.63
C VAL A 379 13.42 -2.14 12.14
N TRP A 380 14.45 -1.59 12.77
CA TRP A 380 14.40 -1.23 14.19
C TRP A 380 13.41 -0.09 14.47
N VAL A 381 13.36 0.91 13.61
CA VAL A 381 12.36 1.99 13.70
C VAL A 381 10.95 1.42 13.62
N LEU A 382 10.71 0.46 12.73
CA LEU A 382 9.41 -0.18 12.60
C LEU A 382 9.02 -0.98 13.85
N TYR A 383 9.95 -1.76 14.44
CA TYR A 383 9.67 -2.46 15.70
C TYR A 383 9.33 -1.49 16.83
N PHE A 384 10.10 -0.41 16.97
CA PHE A 384 9.79 0.66 17.91
C PHE A 384 8.39 1.25 17.65
N ALA A 385 8.06 1.52 16.40
CA ALA A 385 6.78 2.09 16.01
C ALA A 385 5.59 1.16 16.36
N VAL A 386 5.75 -0.15 16.17
CA VAL A 386 4.75 -1.16 16.57
C VAL A 386 4.55 -1.15 18.09
N VAL A 387 5.63 -1.20 18.86
CA VAL A 387 5.56 -1.16 20.34
C VAL A 387 4.91 0.14 20.82
N PHE A 388 5.29 1.27 20.22
CA PHE A 388 4.68 2.55 20.55
C PHE A 388 3.19 2.61 20.18
N GLY A 389 2.79 2.02 19.07
CA GLY A 389 1.39 1.87 18.70
C GLY A 389 0.57 1.10 19.74
N PHE A 390 1.11 -0.02 20.24
CA PHE A 390 0.50 -0.77 21.37
C PHE A 390 0.39 0.09 22.64
N TYR A 391 1.43 0.83 22.97
CA TYR A 391 1.41 1.74 24.12
C TYR A 391 0.30 2.80 23.99
N LEU A 392 0.12 3.39 22.81
CA LEU A 392 -0.94 4.38 22.56
C LEU A 392 -2.34 3.74 22.69
N LEU A 393 -2.55 2.56 22.13
CA LEU A 393 -3.83 1.83 22.23
C LEU A 393 -4.12 1.44 23.69
N PHE A 394 -3.13 0.94 24.43
CA PHE A 394 -3.26 0.62 25.84
C PHE A 394 -3.63 1.84 26.69
N ASN A 395 -2.98 2.99 26.45
CA ASN A 395 -3.31 4.22 27.16
C ASN A 395 -4.73 4.72 26.82
N ALA A 396 -5.16 4.60 25.56
CA ALA A 396 -6.52 4.93 25.18
C ALA A 396 -7.55 4.02 25.86
N TRP A 397 -7.26 2.71 25.93
CA TRP A 397 -8.09 1.73 26.65
C TRP A 397 -8.17 2.04 28.17
N ARG A 398 -7.04 2.25 28.84
CA ARG A 398 -7.01 2.60 30.28
C ARG A 398 -7.85 3.84 30.58
N LYS A 399 -7.77 4.88 29.75
CA LYS A 399 -8.57 6.11 29.91
C LYS A 399 -10.06 5.84 29.74
N ARG A 400 -10.44 4.92 28.85
CA ARG A 400 -11.83 4.48 28.67
C ARG A 400 -12.33 3.73 29.90
N ASP A 401 -11.53 2.82 30.43
CA ASP A 401 -11.89 1.95 31.57
C ASP A 401 -12.04 2.78 32.87
N ALA A 402 -11.12 3.69 33.14
CA ALA A 402 -11.20 4.63 34.27
C ALA A 402 -12.46 5.52 34.23
N ARG A 403 -12.98 5.84 33.04
CA ARG A 403 -14.24 6.58 32.86
C ARG A 403 -15.48 5.71 33.09
N LEU A 404 -15.43 4.43 32.72
CA LEU A 404 -16.52 3.47 32.92
C LEU A 404 -16.66 3.07 34.40
N SER A 405 -15.54 2.91 35.10
CA SER A 405 -15.52 2.62 36.54
C SER A 405 -16.04 3.77 37.41
N GLY A 406 -15.99 5.02 36.91
CA GLY A 406 -16.55 6.21 37.57
C GLY A 406 -18.08 6.37 37.45
N ARG A 407 -18.84 5.34 37.09
CA ARG A 407 -20.33 5.33 36.99
C ARG A 407 -20.96 6.55 36.25
N GLN A 408 -20.28 7.10 35.26
CA GLN A 408 -20.92 8.14 34.43
C GLN A 408 -21.97 7.51 33.50
N THR A 409 -23.24 7.82 33.74
CA THR A 409 -24.34 7.41 32.85
C THR A 409 -24.20 8.04 31.48
N LYS A 410 -24.77 7.41 30.43
CA LYS A 410 -24.79 7.94 29.05
C LYS A 410 -25.31 9.40 29.02
N ALA A 411 -26.30 9.74 29.84
CA ALA A 411 -26.85 11.08 29.97
C ALA A 411 -25.87 12.11 30.58
N ALA A 412 -24.97 11.69 31.50
CA ALA A 412 -23.90 12.54 32.02
C ALA A 412 -22.77 12.72 30.98
N LEU A 413 -22.59 11.74 30.12
CA LEU A 413 -21.65 11.77 28.99
C LEU A 413 -22.08 12.76 27.90
N ASP A 414 -23.39 12.85 27.62
CA ASP A 414 -23.95 13.79 26.63
C ASP A 414 -24.01 15.23 27.14
N ARG A 415 -23.94 15.43 28.47
CA ARG A 415 -23.85 16.75 29.16
C ARG A 415 -22.41 17.17 29.45
N ALA A 416 -21.43 16.42 29.00
CA ALA A 416 -20.02 16.77 29.21
C ALA A 416 -19.68 18.14 28.54
N PRO A 417 -18.78 18.95 29.11
CA PRO A 417 -18.39 20.20 28.51
C PRO A 417 -17.80 20.00 27.10
N PRO A 418 -17.94 20.98 26.19
CA PRO A 418 -17.50 20.89 24.80
C PRO A 418 -16.07 20.36 24.63
N ASN A 419 -15.14 20.81 25.46
CA ASN A 419 -13.74 20.35 25.43
C ASN A 419 -13.59 18.86 25.69
N ALA A 420 -14.40 18.26 26.59
CA ALA A 420 -14.37 16.83 26.87
C ALA A 420 -14.98 16.00 25.72
N GLN A 421 -15.92 16.57 24.97
CA GLN A 421 -16.49 15.92 23.77
C GLN A 421 -15.46 15.95 22.62
N LEU A 422 -14.78 17.07 22.40
CA LEU A 422 -13.69 17.20 21.40
C LEU A 422 -12.54 16.24 21.69
N ASP A 423 -12.12 16.11 22.94
CA ASP A 423 -11.08 15.15 23.36
C ASP A 423 -11.48 13.68 23.08
N ARG A 424 -12.76 13.34 23.22
CA ARG A 424 -13.25 12.00 22.89
C ARG A 424 -13.24 11.73 21.39
N GLN A 425 -13.71 12.70 20.61
CA GLN A 425 -13.70 12.57 19.15
C GLN A 425 -12.28 12.44 18.63
N HIS A 426 -11.36 13.23 19.14
CA HIS A 426 -9.95 13.14 18.80
C HIS A 426 -9.34 11.79 19.22
N THR A 427 -9.62 11.31 20.45
CA THR A 427 -9.15 9.98 20.90
C THR A 427 -9.69 8.85 20.00
N LYS A 428 -10.99 8.91 19.64
CA LYS A 428 -11.59 7.93 18.72
C LYS A 428 -10.90 7.96 17.35
N LEU A 429 -10.63 9.16 16.82
CA LEU A 429 -9.94 9.34 15.53
C LEU A 429 -8.54 8.73 15.57
N VAL A 430 -7.77 9.00 16.64
CA VAL A 430 -6.41 8.46 16.85
C VAL A 430 -6.42 6.93 16.94
N VAL A 431 -7.33 6.36 17.72
CA VAL A 431 -7.47 4.90 17.84
C VAL A 431 -7.84 4.29 16.49
N SER A 432 -8.82 4.88 15.79
CA SER A 432 -9.20 4.42 14.45
C SER A 432 -8.06 4.52 13.46
N PHE A 433 -7.24 5.58 13.52
CA PHE A 433 -6.04 5.71 12.69
C PHE A 433 -5.07 4.56 12.90
N ILE A 434 -4.67 4.29 14.13
CA ILE A 434 -3.72 3.22 14.46
C ILE A 434 -4.27 1.86 14.00
N LEU A 435 -5.54 1.55 14.32
CA LEU A 435 -6.15 0.28 13.96
C LEU A 435 -6.30 0.10 12.46
N MET A 436 -6.63 1.16 11.73
CA MET A 436 -6.74 1.11 10.25
C MET A 436 -5.38 0.85 9.59
N LEU A 437 -4.30 1.47 10.09
CA LEU A 437 -2.95 1.22 9.57
C LEU A 437 -2.53 -0.23 9.83
N TRP A 438 -2.77 -0.74 11.04
CA TRP A 438 -2.44 -2.13 11.39
C TRP A 438 -3.26 -3.12 10.57
N LEU A 439 -4.55 -2.85 10.40
CA LEU A 439 -5.43 -3.69 9.58
C LEU A 439 -4.97 -3.71 8.11
N GLY A 440 -4.61 -2.55 7.55
CA GLY A 440 -4.08 -2.46 6.19
C GLY A 440 -2.78 -3.25 6.00
N VAL A 441 -1.85 -3.15 6.96
CA VAL A 441 -0.58 -3.90 6.95
C VAL A 441 -0.80 -5.41 7.09
N ALA A 442 -1.71 -5.84 7.97
CA ALA A 442 -2.08 -7.24 8.14
C ALA A 442 -2.80 -7.81 6.91
N ALA A 443 -3.72 -7.04 6.32
CA ALA A 443 -4.41 -7.42 5.10
C ALA A 443 -3.46 -7.53 3.89
N ASN A 444 -2.45 -6.65 3.82
CA ASN A 444 -1.40 -6.78 2.81
C ASN A 444 -0.59 -8.07 2.99
N ALA A 445 -0.19 -8.41 4.22
CA ALA A 445 0.53 -9.65 4.49
C ALA A 445 -0.31 -10.89 4.12
N PHE A 446 -1.62 -10.87 4.39
CA PHE A 446 -2.53 -11.92 3.93
C PHE A 446 -2.61 -11.98 2.41
N ALA A 447 -2.85 -10.85 1.74
CA ALA A 447 -3.00 -10.80 0.28
C ALA A 447 -1.75 -11.27 -0.46
N THR A 448 -0.56 -10.92 0.02
CA THR A 448 0.71 -11.23 -0.65
C THR A 448 1.34 -12.52 -0.15
N GLY A 449 1.20 -12.87 1.12
CA GLY A 449 1.73 -14.11 1.68
C GLY A 449 0.84 -15.32 1.39
N ALA A 450 -0.46 -15.22 1.68
CA ALA A 450 -1.37 -16.37 1.55
C ALA A 450 -1.84 -16.62 0.12
N LEU A 451 -1.98 -15.58 -0.72
CA LEU A 451 -2.50 -15.69 -2.08
C LEU A 451 -1.41 -15.61 -3.17
N SER A 452 -0.16 -15.32 -2.78
CA SER A 452 1.02 -15.27 -3.65
C SER A 452 2.20 -15.92 -2.92
N LYS A 453 3.39 -15.36 -3.02
CA LYS A 453 4.59 -15.81 -2.30
C LYS A 453 5.11 -14.69 -1.41
N PRO A 454 5.54 -14.98 -0.15
CA PRO A 454 6.18 -13.98 0.71
C PRO A 454 7.45 -13.40 0.09
N HIS A 455 7.53 -12.05 0.07
CA HIS A 455 8.70 -11.27 -0.38
C HIS A 455 8.88 -10.03 0.47
N HIS A 456 10.11 -9.61 0.71
CA HIS A 456 10.41 -8.39 1.45
C HIS A 456 9.73 -7.15 0.84
N ARG A 457 9.79 -6.98 -0.48
CA ARG A 457 9.15 -5.88 -1.21
C ARG A 457 7.67 -5.72 -0.85
N TYR A 458 6.94 -6.82 -0.79
CA TYR A 458 5.50 -6.76 -0.59
C TYR A 458 5.09 -6.24 0.79
N GLN A 459 5.86 -6.46 1.82
CA GLN A 459 5.52 -5.91 3.14
C GLN A 459 6.18 -4.55 3.35
N ALA A 460 7.41 -4.35 2.87
CA ALA A 460 8.12 -3.09 3.01
C ALA A 460 7.39 -1.90 2.35
N ARG A 461 6.64 -2.13 1.24
CA ARG A 461 5.87 -1.10 0.51
C ARG A 461 4.77 -0.43 1.33
N ILE A 462 4.30 -1.05 2.41
CA ILE A 462 3.17 -0.59 3.23
C ILE A 462 3.53 -0.47 4.71
N ALA A 463 4.52 -1.20 5.21
CA ALA A 463 4.89 -1.27 6.62
C ALA A 463 5.29 0.10 7.20
N TRP A 464 5.79 1.02 6.37
CA TRP A 464 6.13 2.38 6.76
C TRP A 464 4.94 3.17 7.33
N LEU A 465 3.70 2.79 7.01
CA LEU A 465 2.51 3.38 7.62
C LEU A 465 2.53 3.27 9.15
N LEU A 466 3.12 2.20 9.70
CA LEU A 466 3.20 1.99 11.14
C LEU A 466 4.15 2.98 11.84
N VAL A 467 4.99 3.69 11.09
CA VAL A 467 5.86 4.75 11.62
C VAL A 467 5.10 6.07 11.82
N LEU A 468 3.93 6.25 11.17
CA LEU A 468 3.14 7.48 11.28
C LEU A 468 2.61 7.77 12.71
N PRO A 469 2.06 6.80 13.48
CA PRO A 469 1.58 7.05 14.82
C PRO A 469 2.64 7.67 15.75
N PRO A 470 3.87 7.14 15.91
CA PRO A 470 4.88 7.80 16.72
C PRO A 470 5.26 9.18 16.22
N LEU A 471 5.37 9.40 14.91
CA LEU A 471 5.72 10.71 14.36
C LEU A 471 4.64 11.77 14.58
N LEU A 472 3.37 11.37 14.47
CA LEU A 472 2.24 12.29 14.56
C LEU A 472 1.71 12.48 15.97
N LEU A 473 1.90 11.51 16.88
CA LEU A 473 1.23 11.46 18.17
C LEU A 473 2.19 11.57 19.37
N TRP A 474 3.51 11.54 19.15
CA TRP A 474 4.54 11.59 20.22
C TRP A 474 4.39 12.80 21.18
N ARG A 475 3.95 13.95 20.71
CA ARG A 475 3.85 15.19 21.49
C ARG A 475 2.43 15.56 21.93
N ASP A 476 1.50 14.64 21.82
CA ASP A 476 0.16 14.78 22.39
C ASP A 476 -0.03 13.87 23.62
N PRO A 477 0.75 14.03 24.73
CA PRO A 477 0.22 13.60 25.99
C PRO A 477 -1.06 14.42 26.14
N VAL A 478 -2.20 13.75 26.30
CA VAL A 478 -3.41 14.37 26.80
C VAL A 478 -3.01 14.98 28.15
N ARG A 479 -2.59 16.23 28.15
CA ARG A 479 -2.35 17.00 29.36
C ARG A 479 -3.71 17.10 30.02
N SER A 480 -3.92 16.32 31.05
CA SER A 480 -4.78 16.70 32.13
C SER A 480 -4.22 18.03 32.63
N ALA A 481 -4.82 19.16 32.22
CA ALA A 481 -4.59 20.39 32.92
C ALA A 481 -4.94 20.11 34.38
N PRO A 482 -4.05 20.35 35.36
CA PRO A 482 -4.43 20.31 36.74
C PRO A 482 -5.57 21.31 36.88
N ALA A 483 -6.73 20.89 37.41
CA ALA A 483 -7.78 21.77 37.84
C ALA A 483 -7.11 22.79 38.76
N LYS A 484 -7.17 24.08 38.41
CA LYS A 484 -6.79 25.12 39.33
C LYS A 484 -7.70 24.95 40.55
N PRO A 485 -7.15 24.79 41.75
CA PRO A 485 -7.96 24.87 42.96
C PRO A 485 -8.59 26.27 43.03
N THR A 486 -9.91 26.29 43.11
CA THR A 486 -10.72 27.49 43.43
C THR A 486 -10.46 27.92 44.86
#